data_b6b8c3503326a2f7eb911d0dfc1c7570
#
_entry.id   b6b8c3503326a2f7eb911d0dfc1c7570
#
_cell.length_a   1.000
_cell.length_b   1.000
_cell.length_c   1.000
_cell.angle_alpha   90.00
_cell.angle_beta   90.00
_cell.angle_gamma   90.00
#
_symmetry.space_group_name_H-M   'P 1'
#
loop_
_entity.id
_entity.type
_entity.pdbx_description
1 polymer ?
#
loop_
_entity_poly.entity_id
_entity_poly.type
_entity_poly.pdbx_seq_one_letter_code
_entity_poly.pdbx_strand_id
1 'polypeptide(L)' 'MKYRCMACGYIYDDKVEEIKFEDLPEDWVCPLCGVGKDMFEKVEE' A
#
# COMPACT_ATOMS: atom_id res chain seq x y z
N MET A 1 -4.80 9.55 1.22
CA MET A 1 -5.58 8.39 0.79
C MET A 1 -4.96 7.13 1.34
N LYS A 2 -5.77 6.15 1.61
CA LYS A 2 -5.30 4.91 2.19
C LYS A 2 -5.42 3.76 1.20
N TYR A 3 -4.53 2.82 1.31
CA TYR A 3 -4.54 1.60 0.51
C TYR A 3 -4.44 0.41 1.45
N ARG A 4 -5.22 -0.62 1.18
CA ARG A 4 -5.24 -1.81 2.03
C ARG A 4 -4.69 -3.00 1.26
N CYS A 5 -3.78 -3.71 1.90
CA CYS A 5 -3.29 -4.97 1.36
C CYS A 5 -4.37 -6.03 1.51
N MET A 6 -4.79 -6.61 0.41
CA MET A 6 -5.86 -7.60 0.43
C MET A 6 -5.41 -8.95 0.94
N ALA A 7 -4.11 -9.14 1.10
CA ALA A 7 -3.57 -10.41 1.57
C ALA A 7 -3.44 -10.45 3.09
N CYS A 8 -2.95 -9.37 3.70
CA CYS A 8 -2.72 -9.36 5.15
C CYS A 8 -3.44 -8.24 5.90
N GLY A 9 -4.07 -7.32 5.17
CA GLY A 9 -4.80 -6.23 5.80
C GLY A 9 -3.95 -5.04 6.18
N TYR A 10 -2.72 -4.98 5.72
CA TYR A 10 -1.84 -3.84 6.00
C TYR A 10 -2.43 -2.58 5.37
N ILE A 11 -2.39 -1.48 6.13
CA ILE A 11 -2.89 -0.19 5.64
C ILE A 11 -1.69 0.70 5.34
N TYR A 12 -1.62 1.16 4.10
CA TYR A 12 -0.65 2.15 3.67
C TYR A 12 -1.35 3.50 3.60
N ASP A 13 -0.96 4.41 4.47
CA ASP A 13 -1.57 5.74 4.54
C ASP A 13 -0.55 6.75 4.02
N ASP A 14 -0.82 7.35 2.88
CA ASP A 14 0.13 8.29 2.27
C ASP A 14 0.19 9.64 2.99
N LYS A 15 -0.68 9.86 3.96
CA LYS A 15 -0.58 11.03 4.83
C LYS A 15 0.42 10.81 5.94
N VAL A 16 0.60 9.56 6.36
CA VAL A 16 1.56 9.19 7.39
C VAL A 16 2.92 8.90 6.76
N GLU A 17 2.90 8.21 5.64
CA GLU A 17 4.11 7.93 4.89
C GLU A 17 4.48 9.16 4.06
N GLU A 18 5.75 9.43 3.93
CA GLU A 18 6.23 10.60 3.19
C GLU A 18 6.09 10.44 1.69
N ILE A 19 5.92 9.23 1.22
CA ILE A 19 5.84 8.90 -0.19
C ILE A 19 4.43 8.46 -0.51
N LYS A 20 3.85 9.02 -1.57
CA LYS A 20 2.54 8.60 -2.03
C LYS A 20 2.61 7.17 -2.57
N PHE A 21 1.54 6.44 -2.41
CA PHE A 21 1.49 5.05 -2.87
C PHE A 21 1.82 4.94 -4.36
N GLU A 22 1.30 5.85 -5.17
CA GLU A 22 1.53 5.84 -6.61
C GLU A 22 2.96 6.19 -7.00
N ASP A 23 3.71 6.80 -6.06
CA ASP A 23 5.12 7.13 -6.29
C ASP A 23 6.06 6.00 -5.87
N LEU A 24 5.52 4.95 -5.29
CA LEU A 24 6.34 3.80 -4.91
C LEU A 24 6.86 3.07 -6.15
N PRO A 25 8.06 2.47 -6.06
CA PRO A 25 8.61 1.73 -7.20
C PRO A 25 7.74 0.51 -7.53
N GLU A 26 7.84 0.04 -8.76
CA GLU A 26 7.04 -1.10 -9.20
C GLU A 26 7.36 -2.38 -8.43
N ASP A 27 8.58 -2.49 -7.94
CA ASP A 27 9.01 -3.66 -7.20
C ASP A 27 8.75 -3.53 -5.69
N TRP A 28 8.09 -2.46 -5.28
CA TRP A 28 7.72 -2.31 -3.88
C TRP A 28 6.71 -3.39 -3.48
N VAL A 29 6.91 -3.95 -2.30
CA VAL A 29 6.02 -5.00 -1.80
C VAL A 29 5.57 -4.67 -0.40
N CYS A 30 4.49 -5.33 0.01
CA CYS A 30 3.96 -5.17 1.36
C CYS A 30 5.01 -5.59 2.39
N PRO A 31 5.31 -4.74 3.38
CA PRO A 31 6.32 -5.08 4.38
C PRO A 31 5.88 -6.19 5.33
N LEU A 32 4.62 -6.54 5.34
CA LEU A 32 4.10 -7.59 6.23
C LEU A 32 4.03 -8.93 5.55
N CYS A 33 3.50 -8.99 4.34
CA CYS A 33 3.30 -10.27 3.66
C CYS A 33 4.06 -10.41 2.35
N GLY A 34 4.61 -9.32 1.83
CA GLY A 34 5.46 -9.38 0.66
C GLY A 34 4.77 -9.44 -0.69
N VAL A 35 3.46 -9.18 -0.74
CA VAL A 35 2.77 -9.13 -2.02
C VAL A 35 3.02 -7.79 -2.71
N GLY A 36 2.87 -7.77 -4.02
CA GLY A 36 3.10 -6.57 -4.79
C GLY A 36 2.00 -5.53 -4.64
N LYS A 37 2.23 -4.38 -5.26
CA LYS A 37 1.28 -3.26 -5.19
C LYS A 37 -0.08 -3.61 -5.79
N ASP A 38 -0.12 -4.53 -6.72
CA ASP A 38 -1.35 -4.92 -7.39
C ASP A 38 -2.33 -5.62 -6.44
N MET A 39 -1.85 -6.04 -5.28
CA MET A 39 -2.70 -6.64 -4.26
C MET A 39 -3.27 -5.60 -3.30
N PHE A 40 -2.99 -4.34 -3.53
CA PHE A 40 -3.52 -3.27 -2.68
C PHE A 40 -4.78 -2.68 -3.28
N GLU A 41 -5.72 -2.35 -2.41
CA GLU A 41 -6.98 -1.75 -2.81
C GLU A 41 -7.06 -0.35 -2.22
N LYS A 42 -7.50 0.61 -3.04
CA LYS A 42 -7.66 1.98 -2.59
C LYS A 42 -8.86 2.06 -1.64
N VAL A 43 -8.60 2.57 -0.46
CA VAL A 43 -9.62 2.75 0.57
C VAL A 43 -9.82 4.24 0.76
N GLU A 44 -11.02 4.72 0.52
CA GLU A 44 -11.33 6.12 0.74
C GLU A 44 -11.90 6.33 2.13
N GLU A 45 -11.48 7.42 2.73
CA GLU A 45 -11.96 7.81 4.04
C GLU A 45 -12.42 9.22 4.05
#